data_0397cecf3719301f9ed3059a394250ea
#
_entry.id   0397cecf3719301f9ed3059a394250ea
#
_cell.length_a   1.000
_cell.length_b   1.000
_cell.length_c   1.000
_cell.angle_alpha   90.00
_cell.angle_beta   90.00
_cell.angle_gamma   90.00
#
_symmetry.space_group_name_H-M   'P 1'
#
loop_
_entity.id
_entity.type
_entity.pdbx_description
1 polymer ?
#
loop_
_entity_poly.entity_id
_entity_poly.type
_entity_poly.pdbx_seq_one_letter_code
_entity_poly.pdbx_strand_id
1 'polypeptide(L)'
;LKKGSHLSGAYKRQVFTKENTRFIGVKNINSVEGSKNRLLTDFNCEPNFLLDNDSHDIDSVGKNNMWIKGGKISFKMFQEALLDYTVSVSLFEPNFEQKSYIKGLYIQSRGGDRSFLTGDKLEKDRDFFLTFSPSMNCLIGGRGTGKSTLIDMLQFVLSQDCDKQSKLEFLCNHANAFVLYVLEDAEYIIEVSLPDVLQENRDNILQYYGQNRENRYGYPYNYNSDSIKEWTRSQYTKVYKVEGKFFKLVDKTRILEKMFDRRYSVNELVRTADGEKITEFISDLMLKNKNLPRPNYGLRTQTLESFEAKLQELDKYRRVRKDSILKIIDDFNQTQVGKLRICYEQIDRWEVPDFESTLFKSNSTLNFSFENYRISKRDVADILYLVYQELGIKGFVNVILKQNIPNRYFILLKNISEENFAKHENKWRNNSEINDSNIPYLKTSIYSLIANSSLLDELKRVLKEHVANERLFLEFNINSKETSQHLDILYKEVSVLSLGQKVVAMLDFLLAYSDYSKDFRPLIIDQPEDNLDNRYIYRHLVQQFRDVKAQRQIILATHNATIVTNSMTDQVVIMESDGAHAWIESQGYVSEKFIKNHIINQLEGGRDSFKHKMSIYETALSE
;
A
#
# COMPACT_ATOMS: atom_id res chain seq x y z
N LEU A 1 -35.34 26.29 21.63
CA LEU A 1 -35.26 26.82 23.01
C LEU A 1 -35.66 28.30 22.99
N LYS A 2 -36.92 28.60 22.88
CA LYS A 2 -37.42 30.01 22.94
C LYS A 2 -37.07 30.63 24.32
N LYS A 3 -36.56 31.86 24.33
CA LYS A 3 -36.69 32.77 25.48
C LYS A 3 -38.18 32.85 25.83
N GLY A 4 -38.58 32.19 26.88
CA GLY A 4 -40.01 32.22 27.28
C GLY A 4 -40.69 30.88 27.50
N SER A 5 -39.97 29.74 27.38
CA SER A 5 -40.55 28.46 27.83
C SER A 5 -40.71 28.51 29.34
N HIS A 6 -41.94 28.39 29.80
CA HIS A 6 -42.34 28.39 31.22
C HIS A 6 -41.86 27.17 32.02
N LEU A 7 -40.96 26.38 31.45
CA LEU A 7 -40.35 25.23 32.12
C LEU A 7 -39.29 25.66 33.14
N SER A 8 -39.42 25.18 34.37
CA SER A 8 -38.39 25.38 35.39
C SER A 8 -37.04 24.77 34.99
N GLY A 9 -35.96 25.27 35.56
CA GLY A 9 -34.59 24.71 35.29
C GLY A 9 -34.49 23.22 35.64
N ALA A 10 -35.16 22.78 36.68
CA ALA A 10 -35.20 21.38 37.09
C ALA A 10 -35.92 20.49 36.03
N TYR A 11 -37.05 20.97 35.48
CA TYR A 11 -37.77 20.25 34.44
C TYR A 11 -37.00 20.19 33.12
N LYS A 12 -36.30 21.28 32.75
CA LYS A 12 -35.39 21.28 31.58
C LYS A 12 -34.29 20.25 31.71
N ARG A 13 -33.71 20.05 32.90
CA ARG A 13 -32.70 18.99 33.14
C ARG A 13 -33.26 17.58 32.98
N GLN A 14 -34.53 17.35 33.32
CA GLN A 14 -35.19 16.05 33.12
C GLN A 14 -35.49 15.77 31.63
N VAL A 15 -35.84 16.80 30.87
CA VAL A 15 -36.15 16.67 29.44
C VAL A 15 -34.90 16.52 28.61
N PHE A 16 -33.91 17.38 28.85
CA PHE A 16 -32.66 17.37 28.06
C PHE A 16 -31.66 16.40 28.66
N THR A 17 -31.93 15.12 28.56
CA THR A 17 -31.01 14.03 28.88
C THR A 17 -30.65 13.29 27.60
N LYS A 18 -29.51 12.60 27.59
CA LYS A 18 -29.06 11.76 26.48
C LYS A 18 -30.10 10.68 26.11
N GLU A 19 -30.84 10.22 27.10
CA GLU A 19 -31.84 9.16 26.91
C GLU A 19 -33.16 9.70 26.36
N ASN A 20 -33.61 10.85 26.83
CA ASN A 20 -34.94 11.41 26.52
C ASN A 20 -34.95 12.28 25.28
N THR A 21 -33.87 12.94 24.91
CA THR A 21 -33.83 13.89 23.80
C THR A 21 -32.81 13.49 22.75
N ARG A 22 -33.25 12.71 21.78
CA ARG A 22 -32.42 12.31 20.63
C ARG A 22 -32.43 13.35 19.51
N PHE A 23 -33.54 14.08 19.33
CA PHE A 23 -33.73 15.03 18.23
C PHE A 23 -34.31 16.34 18.73
N ILE A 24 -33.88 17.45 18.15
CA ILE A 24 -34.41 18.79 18.40
C ILE A 24 -34.67 19.50 17.07
N GLY A 25 -35.90 20.01 16.89
CA GLY A 25 -36.26 20.87 15.77
C GLY A 25 -35.71 22.28 15.96
N VAL A 26 -35.09 22.83 14.93
CA VAL A 26 -34.62 24.22 14.86
C VAL A 26 -35.14 24.91 13.60
N LYS A 27 -35.52 26.19 13.74
CA LYS A 27 -36.04 26.98 12.61
C LYS A 27 -34.96 27.60 11.75
N ASN A 28 -33.75 27.76 12.29
CA ASN A 28 -32.66 28.40 11.59
C ASN A 28 -31.37 27.57 11.75
N ILE A 29 -30.78 27.25 10.64
CA ILE A 29 -29.53 26.46 10.59
C ILE A 29 -28.39 27.13 11.35
N ASN A 30 -28.30 28.48 11.31
CA ASN A 30 -27.28 29.23 12.01
C ASN A 30 -27.40 29.13 13.56
N SER A 31 -28.54 28.68 14.07
CA SER A 31 -28.74 28.48 15.51
C SER A 31 -28.33 27.11 16.02
N VAL A 32 -27.97 26.19 15.13
CA VAL A 32 -27.63 24.79 15.48
C VAL A 32 -26.40 24.74 16.36
N GLU A 33 -25.32 25.38 15.95
CA GLU A 33 -24.03 25.35 16.68
C GLU A 33 -24.14 25.99 18.08
N GLY A 34 -24.76 27.17 18.16
CA GLY A 34 -25.03 27.80 19.44
C GLY A 34 -25.95 26.98 20.35
N SER A 35 -26.95 26.29 19.77
CA SER A 35 -27.82 25.38 20.51
C SER A 35 -27.10 24.14 21.00
N LYS A 36 -26.24 23.55 20.15
CA LYS A 36 -25.39 22.39 20.50
C LYS A 36 -24.48 22.72 21.68
N ASN A 37 -23.71 23.78 21.58
CA ASN A 37 -22.79 24.22 22.65
C ASN A 37 -23.52 24.48 23.97
N ARG A 38 -24.68 25.12 23.91
CA ARG A 38 -25.48 25.39 25.11
C ARG A 38 -26.03 24.09 25.73
N LEU A 39 -26.57 23.17 24.92
CA LEU A 39 -27.13 21.92 25.44
C LEU A 39 -26.04 21.02 26.03
N LEU A 40 -24.86 21.02 25.42
CA LEU A 40 -23.70 20.30 25.97
C LEU A 40 -23.26 20.91 27.31
N THR A 41 -23.11 22.23 27.36
CA THR A 41 -22.59 22.92 28.58
C THR A 41 -23.62 22.88 29.73
N ASP A 42 -24.89 23.19 29.47
CA ASP A 42 -25.91 23.34 30.51
C ASP A 42 -26.51 21.99 30.95
N PHE A 43 -26.55 21.00 30.06
CA PHE A 43 -27.30 19.76 30.27
C PHE A 43 -26.54 18.48 29.96
N ASN A 44 -25.29 18.55 29.49
CA ASN A 44 -24.49 17.42 29.02
C ASN A 44 -25.25 16.55 27.98
N CYS A 45 -25.97 17.20 27.08
CA CYS A 45 -26.84 16.57 26.09
C CYS A 45 -26.41 16.98 24.68
N GLU A 46 -26.16 15.99 23.81
CA GLU A 46 -25.82 16.17 22.40
C GLU A 46 -26.90 15.57 21.50
N PRO A 47 -28.03 16.26 21.28
CA PRO A 47 -29.05 15.76 20.39
C PRO A 47 -28.70 16.00 18.92
N ASN A 48 -29.35 15.24 18.05
CA ASN A 48 -29.36 15.50 16.61
C ASN A 48 -30.36 16.62 16.28
N PHE A 49 -30.05 17.43 15.28
CA PHE A 49 -30.90 18.58 14.90
C PHE A 49 -31.67 18.28 13.61
N LEU A 50 -32.91 18.70 13.58
CA LEU A 50 -33.77 18.68 12.38
C LEU A 50 -34.19 20.11 12.06
N LEU A 51 -34.21 20.46 10.76
CA LEU A 51 -34.73 21.74 10.34
C LEU A 51 -36.25 21.68 10.31
N ASP A 52 -36.88 22.57 11.05
CA ASP A 52 -38.35 22.67 11.18
C ASP A 52 -38.79 24.03 10.64
N ASN A 53 -39.82 24.01 9.78
CA ASN A 53 -40.38 25.25 9.25
C ASN A 53 -41.37 25.91 10.22
N ASP A 54 -42.03 25.13 11.11
CA ASP A 54 -43.16 25.60 11.93
C ASP A 54 -44.16 26.40 11.06
N SER A 55 -44.53 25.81 9.93
CA SER A 55 -45.31 26.47 8.89
C SER A 55 -46.76 26.58 9.32
N HIS A 56 -47.29 27.80 9.35
CA HIS A 56 -48.68 28.10 9.65
C HIS A 56 -49.53 28.47 8.40
N ASP A 57 -48.84 28.59 7.26
CA ASP A 57 -49.44 28.87 5.95
C ASP A 57 -48.73 28.05 4.85
N ILE A 58 -49.38 27.93 3.69
CA ILE A 58 -48.85 27.15 2.55
C ILE A 58 -47.56 27.75 2.00
N ASP A 59 -47.41 29.08 2.01
CA ASP A 59 -46.28 29.79 1.44
C ASP A 59 -44.99 29.61 2.27
N SER A 60 -45.14 29.19 3.54
CA SER A 60 -44.02 28.90 4.42
C SER A 60 -43.53 27.46 4.36
N VAL A 61 -44.28 26.56 3.73
CA VAL A 61 -43.89 25.16 3.55
C VAL A 61 -42.69 25.07 2.60
N GLY A 62 -41.65 24.34 3.01
CA GLY A 62 -40.47 24.10 2.18
C GLY A 62 -39.40 25.22 2.21
N LYS A 63 -39.53 26.24 3.06
CA LYS A 63 -38.49 27.29 3.23
C LYS A 63 -37.18 26.77 3.81
N ASN A 64 -37.27 25.78 4.68
CA ASN A 64 -36.10 25.06 5.22
C ASN A 64 -36.10 23.64 4.67
N ASN A 65 -34.98 23.23 4.12
CA ASN A 65 -34.76 21.90 3.60
C ASN A 65 -33.64 21.20 4.37
N MET A 66 -33.77 19.90 4.51
CA MET A 66 -32.70 19.01 4.91
C MET A 66 -32.63 17.85 3.93
N TRP A 67 -31.48 17.27 3.79
CA TRP A 67 -31.24 16.19 2.85
C TRP A 67 -31.19 14.87 3.60
N ILE A 68 -31.86 13.86 3.06
CA ILE A 68 -31.95 12.53 3.65
C ILE A 68 -31.47 11.51 2.62
N LYS A 69 -30.52 10.69 3.02
CA LYS A 69 -29.98 9.62 2.22
C LYS A 69 -30.81 8.35 2.40
N GLY A 70 -31.21 7.73 1.31
CA GLY A 70 -31.97 6.49 1.33
C GLY A 70 -32.27 5.98 -0.06
N GLY A 71 -32.79 4.77 -0.17
CA GLY A 71 -33.19 4.17 -1.44
C GLY A 71 -34.56 4.73 -1.91
N LYS A 72 -35.63 3.98 -1.66
CA LYS A 72 -36.98 4.39 -2.06
C LYS A 72 -37.62 5.34 -1.03
N ILE A 73 -38.12 6.49 -1.49
CA ILE A 73 -38.82 7.46 -0.64
C ILE A 73 -40.02 6.80 0.07
N SER A 74 -39.95 6.75 1.40
CA SER A 74 -40.99 6.20 2.27
C SER A 74 -40.82 6.69 3.71
N PHE A 75 -41.88 6.65 4.53
CA PHE A 75 -41.76 6.96 5.95
C PHE A 75 -40.78 6.02 6.68
N LYS A 76 -40.72 4.77 6.26
CA LYS A 76 -39.78 3.80 6.81
C LYS A 76 -38.32 4.18 6.50
N MET A 77 -38.01 4.64 5.27
CA MET A 77 -36.70 5.16 4.90
C MET A 77 -36.30 6.35 5.78
N PHE A 78 -37.23 7.26 6.04
CA PHE A 78 -37.03 8.39 6.96
C PHE A 78 -36.67 7.91 8.38
N GLN A 79 -37.43 6.95 8.93
CA GLN A 79 -37.15 6.37 10.25
C GLN A 79 -35.76 5.72 10.29
N GLU A 80 -35.38 4.96 9.26
CA GLU A 80 -34.08 4.32 9.15
C GLU A 80 -32.94 5.35 9.05
N ALA A 81 -33.15 6.44 8.31
CA ALA A 81 -32.18 7.53 8.22
C ALA A 81 -31.96 8.23 9.57
N LEU A 82 -33.00 8.36 10.38
CA LEU A 82 -32.88 8.92 11.73
C LEU A 82 -32.13 8.01 12.71
N LEU A 83 -32.16 6.69 12.52
CA LEU A 83 -31.39 5.76 13.33
C LEU A 83 -29.86 5.93 13.10
N ASP A 84 -29.49 6.31 11.89
CA ASP A 84 -28.08 6.55 11.50
C ASP A 84 -27.90 8.01 11.04
N TYR A 85 -28.34 8.94 11.86
CA TYR A 85 -28.45 10.36 11.56
C TYR A 85 -27.17 10.96 10.99
N THR A 86 -26.02 10.66 11.60
CA THR A 86 -24.73 11.28 11.24
C THR A 86 -24.28 11.00 9.81
N VAL A 87 -24.74 9.90 9.21
CA VAL A 87 -24.37 9.47 7.85
C VAL A 87 -25.52 9.71 6.86
N SER A 88 -26.77 9.71 7.36
CA SER A 88 -27.95 9.68 6.52
C SER A 88 -28.73 11.01 6.47
N VAL A 89 -28.43 11.97 7.35
CA VAL A 89 -29.12 13.27 7.40
C VAL A 89 -28.10 14.40 7.30
N SER A 90 -28.34 15.34 6.39
CA SER A 90 -27.56 16.57 6.27
C SER A 90 -28.46 17.79 6.37
N LEU A 91 -28.09 18.76 7.18
CA LEU A 91 -28.77 20.06 7.28
C LEU A 91 -28.36 21.02 6.17
N PHE A 92 -27.25 20.71 5.47
CA PHE A 92 -26.73 21.46 4.34
C PHE A 92 -26.85 20.62 3.08
N GLU A 93 -26.89 21.27 1.93
CA GLU A 93 -26.82 20.55 0.67
C GLU A 93 -25.53 19.71 0.61
N PRO A 94 -25.66 18.39 0.45
CA PRO A 94 -24.48 17.54 0.42
C PRO A 94 -23.63 17.91 -0.80
N ASN A 95 -22.43 18.39 -0.56
CA ASN A 95 -21.45 18.63 -1.61
C ASN A 95 -20.66 17.32 -1.83
N PHE A 96 -21.01 16.59 -2.87
CA PHE A 96 -20.26 15.40 -3.26
C PHE A 96 -19.03 15.84 -4.07
N GLU A 97 -17.96 16.21 -3.36
CA GLU A 97 -16.70 16.66 -3.96
C GLU A 97 -15.82 15.51 -4.49
N GLN A 98 -16.39 14.35 -4.73
CA GLN A 98 -15.59 13.23 -5.24
C GLN A 98 -15.23 13.49 -6.70
N LYS A 99 -14.01 14.00 -6.87
CA LYS A 99 -13.45 14.36 -8.19
C LYS A 99 -12.83 13.18 -8.92
N SER A 100 -12.74 12.02 -8.29
CA SER A 100 -12.03 10.85 -8.81
C SER A 100 -12.74 9.57 -8.39
N TYR A 101 -13.47 8.90 -9.32
CA TYR A 101 -14.18 7.67 -9.02
C TYR A 101 -14.49 6.84 -10.27
N ILE A 102 -14.64 5.53 -10.05
CA ILE A 102 -15.12 4.58 -11.05
C ILE A 102 -16.63 4.69 -11.11
N LYS A 103 -17.19 5.00 -12.28
CA LYS A 103 -18.64 5.12 -12.49
C LYS A 103 -19.25 3.80 -12.94
N GLY A 104 -18.51 2.99 -13.71
CA GLY A 104 -19.00 1.70 -14.18
C GLY A 104 -17.92 0.82 -14.76
N LEU A 105 -18.26 -0.47 -14.84
CA LEU A 105 -17.45 -1.52 -15.46
C LEU A 105 -18.31 -2.27 -16.47
N TYR A 106 -17.81 -2.46 -17.68
CA TYR A 106 -18.40 -3.28 -18.71
C TYR A 106 -17.38 -4.31 -19.16
N ILE A 107 -17.78 -5.59 -19.21
CA ILE A 107 -16.92 -6.68 -19.62
C ILE A 107 -17.63 -7.41 -20.75
N GLN A 108 -16.99 -7.43 -21.91
CA GLN A 108 -17.51 -8.11 -23.09
C GLN A 108 -17.24 -9.61 -23.00
N SER A 109 -18.30 -10.38 -23.19
CA SER A 109 -18.19 -11.83 -23.29
C SER A 109 -17.39 -12.25 -24.51
N ARG A 110 -16.62 -13.33 -24.37
CA ARG A 110 -15.89 -13.95 -25.51
C ARG A 110 -16.75 -14.94 -26.28
N GLY A 111 -17.94 -15.27 -25.76
CA GLY A 111 -18.84 -16.26 -26.32
C GLY A 111 -18.44 -17.71 -26.02
N GLY A 112 -19.34 -18.64 -26.33
CA GLY A 112 -19.09 -20.09 -26.18
C GLY A 112 -18.88 -20.53 -24.74
N ASP A 113 -19.61 -19.99 -23.78
CA ASP A 113 -19.54 -20.32 -22.35
C ASP A 113 -18.13 -20.15 -21.72
N ARG A 114 -17.27 -19.34 -22.31
CA ARG A 114 -15.88 -19.14 -21.83
C ARG A 114 -15.74 -18.11 -20.74
N SER A 115 -16.60 -17.08 -20.77
CA SER A 115 -16.48 -15.94 -19.87
C SER A 115 -17.07 -16.27 -18.50
N PHE A 116 -16.27 -16.09 -17.45
CA PHE A 116 -16.71 -16.36 -16.09
C PHE A 116 -17.71 -15.30 -15.59
N LEU A 117 -17.45 -14.00 -15.82
CA LEU A 117 -18.37 -12.92 -15.48
C LEU A 117 -19.36 -12.72 -16.63
N THR A 118 -20.66 -12.91 -16.37
CA THR A 118 -21.74 -12.82 -17.34
C THR A 118 -22.81 -11.85 -16.89
N GLY A 119 -23.56 -11.28 -17.83
CA GLY A 119 -24.59 -10.32 -17.55
C GLY A 119 -25.91 -10.91 -17.04
N ASP A 120 -26.09 -12.21 -17.19
CA ASP A 120 -27.34 -12.90 -16.80
C ASP A 120 -27.07 -14.36 -16.44
N LYS A 121 -27.89 -14.93 -15.56
CA LYS A 121 -27.79 -16.33 -15.14
C LYS A 121 -28.28 -17.32 -16.20
N LEU A 122 -29.13 -16.90 -17.10
CA LEU A 122 -29.70 -17.74 -18.17
C LEU A 122 -28.98 -17.56 -19.50
N GLU A 123 -28.55 -16.33 -19.81
CA GLU A 123 -27.84 -15.97 -21.02
C GLU A 123 -26.34 -15.81 -20.74
N LYS A 124 -25.60 -16.93 -20.82
CA LYS A 124 -24.17 -17.00 -20.45
C LYS A 124 -23.25 -16.14 -21.33
N ASP A 125 -23.62 -15.88 -22.57
CA ASP A 125 -22.88 -15.05 -23.50
C ASP A 125 -23.20 -13.54 -23.36
N ARG A 126 -24.09 -13.18 -22.45
CA ARG A 126 -24.43 -11.78 -22.23
C ARG A 126 -23.28 -11.04 -21.53
N ASP A 127 -22.97 -9.85 -22.04
CA ASP A 127 -21.95 -8.99 -21.49
C ASP A 127 -22.25 -8.57 -20.05
N PHE A 128 -21.23 -8.56 -19.21
CA PHE A 128 -21.35 -8.14 -17.81
C PHE A 128 -21.31 -6.62 -17.69
N PHE A 129 -22.22 -6.06 -16.91
CA PHE A 129 -22.28 -4.62 -16.66
C PHE A 129 -22.55 -4.31 -15.19
N LEU A 130 -21.76 -3.39 -14.62
CA LEU A 130 -21.92 -2.92 -13.24
C LEU A 130 -21.69 -1.41 -13.15
N THR A 131 -22.60 -0.71 -12.47
CA THR A 131 -22.42 0.69 -12.08
C THR A 131 -21.99 0.77 -10.62
N PHE A 132 -21.23 1.79 -10.27
CA PHE A 132 -20.77 2.04 -8.92
C PHE A 132 -21.29 3.36 -8.38
N SER A 133 -21.58 3.39 -7.07
CA SER A 133 -21.77 4.63 -6.33
C SER A 133 -20.42 5.37 -6.22
N PRO A 134 -20.39 6.69 -6.31
CA PRO A 134 -19.15 7.45 -6.07
C PRO A 134 -18.64 7.35 -4.61
N SER A 135 -19.42 6.86 -3.67
CA SER A 135 -19.08 6.71 -2.26
C SER A 135 -18.64 5.28 -1.94
N MET A 136 -19.41 4.51 -1.18
CA MET A 136 -19.02 3.17 -0.74
C MET A 136 -19.81 2.07 -1.43
N ASN A 137 -19.09 1.09 -1.98
CA ASN A 137 -19.63 -0.07 -2.67
C ASN A 137 -19.15 -1.35 -1.99
N CYS A 138 -20.06 -2.25 -1.65
CA CYS A 138 -19.73 -3.56 -1.10
C CYS A 138 -20.18 -4.68 -2.05
N LEU A 139 -19.22 -5.50 -2.46
CA LEU A 139 -19.48 -6.73 -3.20
C LEU A 139 -19.68 -7.86 -2.20
N ILE A 140 -20.87 -8.45 -2.17
CA ILE A 140 -21.20 -9.56 -1.28
C ILE A 140 -21.62 -10.80 -2.08
N GLY A 141 -21.52 -11.96 -1.45
CA GLY A 141 -21.85 -13.25 -2.05
C GLY A 141 -21.10 -14.39 -1.40
N GLY A 142 -21.46 -15.63 -1.68
CA GLY A 142 -20.77 -16.82 -1.19
C GLY A 142 -19.31 -16.90 -1.66
N ARG A 143 -18.60 -17.95 -1.24
CA ARG A 143 -17.28 -18.26 -1.80
C ARG A 143 -17.42 -18.71 -3.26
N GLY A 144 -16.51 -18.27 -4.12
CA GLY A 144 -16.52 -18.61 -5.55
C GLY A 144 -17.53 -17.82 -6.42
N THR A 145 -18.24 -16.82 -5.87
CA THR A 145 -19.22 -16.01 -6.63
C THR A 145 -18.60 -14.90 -7.49
N GLY A 146 -17.28 -14.87 -7.66
CA GLY A 146 -16.62 -13.95 -8.59
C GLY A 146 -16.23 -12.58 -8.02
N LYS A 147 -16.44 -12.30 -6.71
CA LYS A 147 -16.06 -11.01 -6.10
C LYS A 147 -14.61 -10.64 -6.34
N SER A 148 -13.68 -11.55 -6.00
CA SER A 148 -12.24 -11.32 -6.20
C SER A 148 -11.88 -11.24 -7.69
N THR A 149 -12.56 -12.00 -8.57
CA THR A 149 -12.38 -11.90 -10.03
C THR A 149 -12.80 -10.53 -10.55
N LEU A 150 -13.89 -9.97 -10.04
CA LEU A 150 -14.34 -8.62 -10.37
C LEU A 150 -13.30 -7.57 -9.95
N ILE A 151 -12.76 -7.71 -8.74
CA ILE A 151 -11.70 -6.83 -8.24
C ILE A 151 -10.41 -7.00 -9.06
N ASP A 152 -10.02 -8.24 -9.41
CA ASP A 152 -8.87 -8.52 -10.27
C ASP A 152 -9.04 -7.88 -11.65
N MET A 153 -10.25 -7.93 -12.23
CA MET A 153 -10.57 -7.28 -13.51
C MET A 153 -10.47 -5.76 -13.40
N LEU A 154 -11.06 -5.16 -12.37
CA LEU A 154 -10.95 -3.71 -12.12
C LEU A 154 -9.48 -3.29 -11.98
N GLN A 155 -8.70 -4.01 -11.17
CA GLN A 155 -7.28 -3.73 -11.01
C GLN A 155 -6.56 -3.82 -12.35
N PHE A 156 -6.78 -4.88 -13.11
CA PHE A 156 -6.08 -5.09 -14.38
C PHE A 156 -6.40 -3.98 -15.40
N VAL A 157 -7.66 -3.55 -15.50
CA VAL A 157 -8.05 -2.46 -16.40
C VAL A 157 -7.42 -1.12 -15.97
N LEU A 158 -7.34 -0.86 -14.67
CA LEU A 158 -6.84 0.41 -14.14
C LEU A 158 -5.30 0.50 -14.10
N SER A 159 -4.62 -0.60 -13.76
CA SER A 159 -3.17 -0.63 -13.55
C SER A 159 -2.39 -1.33 -14.65
N GLN A 160 -3.03 -2.20 -15.45
CA GLN A 160 -2.43 -3.14 -16.40
C GLN A 160 -1.43 -4.10 -15.73
N ASP A 161 -1.61 -4.34 -14.44
CA ASP A 161 -0.77 -5.19 -13.62
C ASP A 161 -1.54 -6.43 -13.14
N CYS A 162 -0.85 -7.57 -13.11
CA CYS A 162 -1.40 -8.83 -12.61
C CYS A 162 -0.29 -9.59 -11.86
N ASP A 163 -0.58 -10.02 -10.64
CA ASP A 163 0.40 -10.66 -9.75
C ASP A 163 0.74 -12.10 -10.16
N LYS A 164 -0.13 -12.77 -10.94
CA LYS A 164 0.04 -14.17 -11.34
C LYS A 164 -0.42 -14.43 -12.77
N GLN A 165 0.35 -15.24 -13.49
CA GLN A 165 0.01 -15.70 -14.85
C GLN A 165 -1.37 -16.36 -14.90
N SER A 166 -1.67 -17.28 -13.95
CA SER A 166 -2.95 -17.99 -13.92
C SER A 166 -4.16 -17.07 -13.74
N LYS A 167 -4.01 -15.96 -13.03
CA LYS A 167 -5.06 -14.94 -12.94
C LYS A 167 -5.26 -14.21 -14.26
N LEU A 168 -4.17 -13.82 -14.91
CA LEU A 168 -4.24 -13.15 -16.21
C LEU A 168 -4.88 -14.06 -17.25
N GLU A 169 -4.50 -15.34 -17.29
CA GLU A 169 -5.13 -16.36 -18.16
C GLU A 169 -6.64 -16.46 -17.90
N PHE A 170 -7.04 -16.46 -16.63
CA PHE A 170 -8.45 -16.50 -16.25
C PHE A 170 -9.21 -15.23 -16.70
N LEU A 171 -8.62 -14.05 -16.56
CA LEU A 171 -9.22 -12.80 -17.04
C LEU A 171 -9.33 -12.79 -18.58
N CYS A 172 -8.39 -13.40 -19.29
CA CYS A 172 -8.37 -13.52 -20.75
C CYS A 172 -9.45 -14.45 -21.33
N ASN A 173 -10.24 -15.12 -20.49
CA ASN A 173 -11.48 -15.77 -20.92
C ASN A 173 -12.58 -14.76 -21.32
N HIS A 174 -12.42 -13.49 -21.05
CA HIS A 174 -13.24 -12.38 -21.53
C HIS A 174 -12.60 -11.72 -22.75
N ALA A 175 -13.39 -10.99 -23.57
CA ALA A 175 -12.87 -10.38 -24.80
C ALA A 175 -12.26 -8.99 -24.56
N ASN A 176 -13.05 -8.08 -24.01
CA ASN A 176 -12.63 -6.72 -23.70
C ASN A 176 -13.21 -6.30 -22.35
N ALA A 177 -12.52 -5.42 -21.67
CA ALA A 177 -13.02 -4.79 -20.45
C ALA A 177 -12.91 -3.27 -20.53
N PHE A 178 -13.95 -2.58 -20.08
CA PHE A 178 -14.07 -1.13 -20.13
C PHE A 178 -14.41 -0.60 -18.75
N VAL A 179 -13.68 0.41 -18.30
CA VAL A 179 -14.00 1.16 -17.09
C VAL A 179 -14.39 2.58 -17.47
N LEU A 180 -15.57 3.01 -17.07
CA LEU A 180 -15.98 4.41 -17.12
C LEU A 180 -15.53 5.08 -15.82
N TYR A 181 -14.65 6.06 -15.94
CA TYR A 181 -14.01 6.74 -14.84
C TYR A 181 -14.25 8.24 -14.90
N VAL A 182 -14.54 8.86 -13.75
CA VAL A 182 -14.62 10.32 -13.61
C VAL A 182 -13.34 10.82 -12.95
N LEU A 183 -12.68 11.79 -13.59
CA LEU A 183 -11.49 12.45 -13.07
C LEU A 183 -11.63 13.97 -13.28
N GLU A 184 -11.64 14.75 -12.20
CA GLU A 184 -11.74 16.22 -12.23
C GLU A 184 -12.92 16.69 -13.10
N ASP A 185 -14.12 16.14 -12.87
CA ASP A 185 -15.37 16.40 -13.60
C ASP A 185 -15.40 15.98 -15.08
N ALA A 186 -14.34 15.36 -15.57
CA ALA A 186 -14.28 14.79 -16.91
C ALA A 186 -14.48 13.26 -16.88
N GLU A 187 -15.25 12.74 -17.83
CA GLU A 187 -15.45 11.30 -17.99
C GLU A 187 -14.41 10.71 -18.96
N TYR A 188 -13.89 9.55 -18.58
CA TYR A 188 -12.93 8.79 -19.38
C TYR A 188 -13.38 7.33 -19.49
N ILE A 189 -13.14 6.74 -20.65
CA ILE A 189 -13.30 5.30 -20.87
C ILE A 189 -11.92 4.70 -21.02
N ILE A 190 -11.61 3.75 -20.15
CA ILE A 190 -10.40 2.92 -20.23
C ILE A 190 -10.82 1.60 -20.88
N GLU A 191 -10.29 1.29 -22.03
CA GLU A 191 -10.49 0.05 -22.77
C GLU A 191 -9.26 -0.83 -22.66
N VAL A 192 -9.41 -2.08 -22.26
CA VAL A 192 -8.36 -3.10 -22.32
C VAL A 192 -8.87 -4.29 -23.13
N SER A 193 -8.20 -4.54 -24.25
CA SER A 193 -8.44 -5.74 -25.05
C SER A 193 -7.68 -6.92 -24.44
N LEU A 194 -8.38 -7.99 -24.10
CA LEU A 194 -7.79 -9.18 -23.51
C LEU A 194 -7.40 -10.16 -24.60
N PRO A 195 -6.14 -10.66 -24.63
CA PRO A 195 -5.71 -11.61 -25.64
C PRO A 195 -6.44 -12.95 -25.49
N ASP A 196 -6.67 -13.65 -26.59
CA ASP A 196 -7.27 -14.98 -26.55
C ASP A 196 -6.22 -16.03 -26.17
N VAL A 197 -6.49 -16.76 -25.08
CA VAL A 197 -5.60 -17.83 -24.57
C VAL A 197 -5.48 -18.99 -25.58
N LEU A 198 -6.53 -19.23 -26.39
CA LEU A 198 -6.56 -20.33 -27.36
C LEU A 198 -5.90 -19.97 -28.71
N GLN A 199 -5.57 -18.70 -28.95
CA GLN A 199 -4.88 -18.31 -30.17
C GLN A 199 -3.36 -18.40 -29.97
N GLU A 200 -2.71 -19.26 -30.74
CA GLU A 200 -1.24 -19.34 -30.87
C GLU A 200 -0.71 -18.09 -31.59
N ASN A 201 -0.75 -16.95 -30.94
CA ASN A 201 -0.19 -15.74 -31.50
C ASN A 201 1.17 -15.44 -30.86
N ARG A 202 2.23 -15.27 -31.67
CA ARG A 202 3.62 -15.01 -31.21
C ARG A 202 3.74 -13.77 -30.31
N ASP A 203 2.77 -12.86 -30.36
CA ASP A 203 2.76 -11.60 -29.61
C ASP A 203 1.81 -11.62 -28.41
N ASN A 204 1.37 -12.79 -27.97
CA ASN A 204 0.49 -12.91 -26.82
C ASN A 204 1.27 -12.72 -25.51
N ILE A 205 0.90 -11.70 -24.70
CA ILE A 205 1.53 -11.40 -23.39
C ILE A 205 1.55 -12.61 -22.44
N LEU A 206 0.59 -13.52 -22.55
CA LEU A 206 0.51 -14.73 -21.73
C LEU A 206 1.68 -15.68 -21.98
N GLN A 207 2.24 -15.71 -23.18
CA GLN A 207 3.37 -16.57 -23.51
C GLN A 207 4.67 -16.11 -22.87
N TYR A 208 4.74 -14.85 -22.48
CA TYR A 208 5.96 -14.22 -21.96
C TYR A 208 5.92 -14.02 -20.44
N TYR A 209 4.76 -14.17 -19.81
CA TYR A 209 4.60 -13.97 -18.39
C TYR A 209 5.41 -14.99 -17.58
N GLY A 210 6.39 -14.53 -16.81
CA GLY A 210 7.22 -15.38 -15.95
C GLY A 210 8.18 -16.32 -16.69
N GLN A 211 8.36 -16.19 -18.02
CA GLN A 211 9.32 -16.99 -18.76
C GLN A 211 10.70 -16.33 -18.76
N ASN A 212 11.71 -17.10 -18.36
CA ASN A 212 13.11 -16.78 -18.62
C ASN A 212 13.40 -17.15 -20.07
N ARG A 213 13.50 -16.17 -20.97
CA ARG A 213 13.97 -16.39 -22.34
C ARG A 213 15.38 -15.85 -22.49
N GLU A 214 16.17 -16.54 -23.27
CA GLU A 214 17.45 -16.03 -23.73
C GLU A 214 17.24 -15.21 -25.01
N ASN A 215 17.90 -14.05 -25.07
CA ASN A 215 17.89 -13.24 -26.28
C ASN A 215 18.77 -13.92 -27.36
N ARG A 216 18.80 -13.35 -28.57
CA ARG A 216 19.59 -13.83 -29.72
C ARG A 216 21.09 -14.06 -29.40
N TYR A 217 21.59 -13.52 -28.29
CA TYR A 217 22.98 -13.57 -27.84
C TYR A 217 23.16 -14.43 -26.58
N GLY A 218 22.14 -15.21 -26.17
CA GLY A 218 22.23 -16.08 -24.97
C GLY A 218 22.09 -15.36 -23.64
N TYR A 219 21.68 -14.08 -23.62
CA TYR A 219 21.44 -13.38 -22.37
C TYR A 219 20.01 -13.63 -21.88
N PRO A 220 19.81 -13.93 -20.59
CA PRO A 220 18.49 -14.15 -20.03
C PRO A 220 17.65 -12.88 -20.13
N TYR A 221 16.48 -12.99 -20.74
CA TYR A 221 15.44 -11.95 -20.76
C TYR A 221 14.42 -12.31 -19.70
N ASN A 222 14.48 -11.65 -18.56
CA ASN A 222 13.44 -11.78 -17.54
C ASN A 222 12.30 -10.82 -17.88
N TYR A 223 11.18 -11.36 -18.37
CA TYR A 223 9.93 -10.61 -18.43
C TYR A 223 9.38 -10.49 -17.00
N ASN A 224 9.70 -9.40 -16.34
CA ASN A 224 9.14 -9.07 -15.04
C ASN A 224 7.74 -8.45 -15.20
N SER A 225 7.02 -8.27 -14.10
CA SER A 225 5.69 -7.64 -14.08
C SER A 225 5.68 -6.27 -14.74
N ASP A 226 6.73 -5.47 -14.58
CA ASP A 226 6.82 -4.13 -15.16
C ASP A 226 6.86 -4.16 -16.69
N SER A 227 7.63 -5.08 -17.28
CA SER A 227 7.70 -5.25 -18.74
C SER A 227 6.35 -5.67 -19.33
N ILE A 228 5.62 -6.54 -18.64
CA ILE A 228 4.27 -6.99 -19.05
C ILE A 228 3.27 -5.86 -18.91
N LYS A 229 3.35 -5.10 -17.83
CA LYS A 229 2.54 -3.90 -17.60
C LYS A 229 2.74 -2.87 -18.71
N GLU A 230 3.98 -2.54 -19.04
CA GLU A 230 4.30 -1.60 -20.13
C GLU A 230 3.78 -2.12 -21.48
N TRP A 231 3.96 -3.39 -21.77
CA TRP A 231 3.47 -4.00 -23.00
C TRP A 231 1.94 -3.99 -23.07
N THR A 232 1.25 -4.42 -22.02
CA THR A 232 -0.22 -4.37 -21.93
C THR A 232 -0.71 -2.93 -22.13
N ARG A 233 -0.08 -1.98 -21.48
CA ARG A 233 -0.40 -0.56 -21.62
C ARG A 233 -0.19 -0.07 -23.05
N SER A 234 0.89 -0.46 -23.71
CA SER A 234 1.20 0.01 -25.08
C SER A 234 0.29 -0.61 -26.13
N GLN A 235 0.07 -1.92 -26.11
CA GLN A 235 -0.56 -2.68 -27.19
C GLN A 235 -2.07 -2.92 -26.99
N TYR A 236 -2.51 -3.11 -25.74
CA TYR A 236 -3.86 -3.59 -25.45
C TYR A 236 -4.74 -2.55 -24.75
N THR A 237 -4.18 -1.40 -24.33
CA THR A 237 -4.92 -0.39 -23.57
C THR A 237 -5.13 0.88 -24.40
N LYS A 238 -6.35 1.40 -24.38
CA LYS A 238 -6.71 2.72 -24.93
C LYS A 238 -7.47 3.51 -23.89
N VAL A 239 -7.29 4.83 -23.88
CA VAL A 239 -8.02 5.73 -22.99
C VAL A 239 -8.67 6.83 -23.83
N TYR A 240 -9.96 7.00 -23.64
CA TYR A 240 -10.75 8.01 -24.33
C TYR A 240 -11.32 9.00 -23.33
N LYS A 241 -11.24 10.28 -23.65
CA LYS A 241 -12.02 11.31 -22.97
C LYS A 241 -13.39 11.43 -23.62
N VAL A 242 -14.44 11.49 -22.83
CA VAL A 242 -15.83 11.64 -23.29
C VAL A 242 -16.12 13.13 -23.46
N GLU A 243 -16.43 13.56 -24.68
CA GLU A 243 -16.80 14.93 -25.01
C GLU A 243 -18.19 14.94 -25.68
N GLY A 244 -19.23 14.98 -24.84
CA GLY A 244 -20.63 14.84 -25.27
C GLY A 244 -20.92 13.46 -25.88
N LYS A 245 -21.11 13.39 -27.21
CA LYS A 245 -21.32 12.11 -27.92
C LYS A 245 -20.06 11.56 -28.59
N PHE A 246 -18.92 12.21 -28.41
CA PHE A 246 -17.66 11.84 -29.05
C PHE A 246 -16.65 11.28 -28.06
N PHE A 247 -15.79 10.40 -28.54
CA PHE A 247 -14.72 9.78 -27.77
C PHE A 247 -13.38 10.21 -28.36
N LYS A 248 -12.60 10.96 -27.61
CA LYS A 248 -11.29 11.45 -28.02
C LYS A 248 -10.20 10.63 -27.39
N LEU A 249 -9.37 9.96 -28.21
CA LEU A 249 -8.20 9.23 -27.72
C LEU A 249 -7.21 10.19 -27.07
N VAL A 250 -6.72 9.85 -25.88
CA VAL A 250 -5.81 10.68 -25.07
C VAL A 250 -4.54 9.91 -24.68
N ASP A 251 -3.52 10.64 -24.23
CA ASP A 251 -2.30 10.00 -23.71
C ASP A 251 -2.62 9.20 -22.43
N LYS A 252 -2.55 7.89 -22.56
CA LYS A 252 -2.91 6.93 -21.52
C LYS A 252 -1.97 6.97 -20.31
N THR A 253 -0.67 7.19 -20.50
CA THR A 253 0.32 7.01 -19.42
C THR A 253 0.11 7.99 -18.27
N ARG A 254 0.01 9.28 -18.57
CA ARG A 254 -0.17 10.33 -17.55
C ARG A 254 -1.53 10.29 -16.87
N ILE A 255 -2.56 9.83 -17.60
CA ILE A 255 -3.94 9.81 -17.09
C ILE A 255 -4.14 8.61 -16.15
N LEU A 256 -3.70 7.42 -16.54
CA LEU A 256 -3.85 6.21 -15.72
C LEU A 256 -3.17 6.32 -14.36
N GLU A 257 -1.98 6.96 -14.29
CA GLU A 257 -1.28 7.18 -13.02
C GLU A 257 -2.04 8.09 -12.05
N LYS A 258 -2.89 8.99 -12.57
CA LYS A 258 -3.75 9.85 -11.75
C LYS A 258 -5.02 9.15 -11.29
N MET A 259 -5.45 8.07 -11.95
CA MET A 259 -6.73 7.41 -11.70
C MET A 259 -6.63 6.32 -10.65
N PHE A 260 -5.54 5.59 -10.60
CA PHE A 260 -5.41 4.44 -9.73
C PHE A 260 -3.97 4.24 -9.28
N ASP A 261 -3.79 3.80 -8.03
CA ASP A 261 -2.49 3.42 -7.50
C ASP A 261 -2.38 1.89 -7.44
N ARG A 262 -3.07 1.26 -6.49
CA ARG A 262 -3.09 -0.19 -6.29
C ARG A 262 -4.34 -0.63 -5.53
N ARG A 263 -4.63 -1.92 -5.57
CA ARG A 263 -5.57 -2.51 -4.62
C ARG A 263 -4.85 -2.93 -3.35
N TYR A 264 -5.60 -3.21 -2.32
CA TYR A 264 -5.10 -3.73 -1.06
C TYR A 264 -5.83 -5.01 -0.70
N SER A 265 -5.09 -6.05 -0.30
CA SER A 265 -5.63 -7.24 0.32
C SER A 265 -5.00 -7.41 1.70
N VAL A 266 -5.73 -7.98 2.65
CA VAL A 266 -5.21 -8.23 4.00
C VAL A 266 -3.94 -9.08 3.97
N ASN A 267 -3.91 -10.11 3.14
CA ASN A 267 -2.73 -10.98 2.99
C ASN A 267 -1.51 -10.22 2.46
N GLU A 268 -1.71 -9.27 1.56
CA GLU A 268 -0.64 -8.44 1.02
C GLU A 268 -0.16 -7.43 2.08
N LEU A 269 -1.07 -6.77 2.78
CA LEU A 269 -0.75 -5.84 3.86
C LEU A 269 0.06 -6.52 4.98
N VAL A 270 -0.31 -7.74 5.37
CA VAL A 270 0.45 -8.50 6.36
C VAL A 270 1.84 -8.85 5.87
N ARG A 271 1.99 -9.31 4.62
CA ARG A 271 3.30 -9.61 4.03
C ARG A 271 4.16 -8.35 3.89
N THR A 272 3.53 -7.20 3.65
CA THR A 272 4.20 -5.90 3.57
C THR A 272 4.64 -5.42 4.95
N ALA A 273 3.95 -5.80 6.02
CA ALA A 273 4.29 -5.42 7.39
C ALA A 273 5.62 -6.04 7.90
N ASP A 274 6.16 -7.04 7.21
CA ASP A 274 7.33 -7.79 7.66
C ASP A 274 8.61 -7.42 6.88
N GLY A 275 9.72 -7.31 7.61
CA GLY A 275 11.08 -7.21 7.09
C GLY A 275 11.35 -5.95 6.26
N GLU A 276 12.02 -6.12 5.11
CA GLU A 276 12.41 -5.03 4.21
C GLU A 276 11.22 -4.45 3.43
N LYS A 277 10.16 -5.21 3.26
CA LYS A 277 8.98 -4.83 2.46
C LYS A 277 8.25 -3.62 3.02
N ILE A 278 8.21 -3.45 4.34
CA ILE A 278 7.59 -2.27 4.94
C ILE A 278 8.41 -1.01 4.66
N THR A 279 9.75 -1.14 4.60
CA THR A 279 10.63 -0.03 4.20
C THR A 279 10.36 0.40 2.77
N GLU A 280 10.26 -0.55 1.83
CA GLU A 280 9.93 -0.27 0.43
C GLU A 280 8.54 0.36 0.31
N PHE A 281 7.55 -0.21 1.01
CA PHE A 281 6.17 0.27 0.97
C PHE A 281 6.03 1.72 1.47
N ILE A 282 6.62 2.04 2.64
CA ILE A 282 6.58 3.41 3.17
C ILE A 282 7.39 4.36 2.28
N SER A 283 8.54 3.92 1.77
CA SER A 283 9.37 4.72 0.87
C SER A 283 8.63 5.06 -0.42
N ASP A 284 7.96 4.10 -1.02
CA ASP A 284 7.15 4.29 -2.23
C ASP A 284 6.01 5.27 -2.01
N LEU A 285 5.32 5.17 -0.88
CA LEU A 285 4.21 6.06 -0.57
C LEU A 285 4.68 7.49 -0.28
N MET A 286 5.68 7.66 0.58
CA MET A 286 6.02 8.96 1.15
C MET A 286 7.19 9.66 0.47
N LEU A 287 8.16 8.91 -0.07
CA LEU A 287 9.44 9.47 -0.51
C LEU A 287 9.64 9.48 -2.02
N LYS A 288 8.93 8.65 -2.79
CA LYS A 288 9.13 8.44 -4.23
C LYS A 288 9.16 9.74 -5.05
N ASN A 289 8.26 10.69 -4.74
CA ASN A 289 8.12 11.95 -5.47
C ASN A 289 8.77 13.15 -4.76
N LYS A 290 9.62 12.90 -3.75
CA LYS A 290 10.29 13.95 -2.99
C LYS A 290 11.71 14.19 -3.50
N ASN A 291 12.13 15.44 -3.47
CA ASN A 291 13.50 15.82 -3.85
C ASN A 291 14.48 15.53 -2.72
N LEU A 292 14.85 14.25 -2.58
CA LEU A 292 15.80 13.78 -1.58
C LEU A 292 17.20 13.63 -2.16
N PRO A 293 18.26 13.74 -1.35
CA PRO A 293 19.60 13.32 -1.76
C PRO A 293 19.57 11.89 -2.29
N ARG A 294 20.23 11.66 -3.43
CA ARG A 294 20.14 10.39 -4.17
C ARG A 294 20.95 9.29 -3.47
N PRO A 295 20.44 8.04 -3.42
CA PRO A 295 21.17 6.91 -2.84
C PRO A 295 22.39 6.46 -3.64
N ASN A 296 22.60 6.95 -4.87
CA ASN A 296 23.76 6.67 -5.71
C ASN A 296 24.94 7.61 -5.47
N TYR A 297 25.03 8.18 -4.28
CA TYR A 297 26.11 9.06 -3.85
C TYR A 297 27.49 8.43 -4.09
N GLY A 298 28.38 9.16 -4.75
CA GLY A 298 29.76 8.72 -5.01
C GLY A 298 29.96 7.65 -6.09
N LEU A 299 28.88 7.05 -6.64
CA LEU A 299 28.99 5.96 -7.64
C LEU A 299 29.58 6.40 -9.00
N ARG A 300 29.54 7.70 -9.30
CA ARG A 300 30.08 8.26 -10.55
C ARG A 300 31.56 8.66 -10.46
N THR A 301 32.22 8.40 -9.34
CA THR A 301 33.65 8.67 -9.19
C THR A 301 34.47 7.73 -10.10
N GLN A 302 35.52 8.26 -10.71
CA GLN A 302 36.35 7.51 -11.65
C GLN A 302 37.75 7.17 -11.12
N THR A 303 38.14 7.81 -10.02
CA THR A 303 39.44 7.59 -9.38
C THR A 303 39.31 7.33 -7.89
N LEU A 304 40.29 6.69 -7.27
CA LEU A 304 40.34 6.45 -5.83
C LEU A 304 40.40 7.76 -5.03
N GLU A 305 41.10 8.79 -5.54
CA GLU A 305 41.17 10.12 -4.91
C GLU A 305 39.77 10.79 -4.86
N SER A 306 39.04 10.74 -5.98
CA SER A 306 37.69 11.27 -6.02
C SER A 306 36.71 10.46 -5.15
N PHE A 307 36.96 9.16 -5.01
CA PHE A 307 36.22 8.30 -4.10
C PHE A 307 36.51 8.63 -2.63
N GLU A 308 37.82 8.82 -2.26
CA GLU A 308 38.20 9.24 -0.91
C GLU A 308 37.54 10.58 -0.51
N ALA A 309 37.57 11.58 -1.41
CA ALA A 309 36.91 12.86 -1.16
C ALA A 309 35.42 12.69 -0.87
N LYS A 310 34.73 11.79 -1.58
CA LYS A 310 33.33 11.48 -1.32
C LYS A 310 33.11 10.73 -0.01
N LEU A 311 34.01 9.85 0.38
CA LEU A 311 33.94 9.21 1.71
C LEU A 311 34.08 10.21 2.85
N GLN A 312 34.89 11.26 2.71
CA GLN A 312 35.02 12.31 3.71
C GLN A 312 33.74 13.14 3.85
N GLU A 313 32.98 13.33 2.77
CA GLU A 313 31.69 14.04 2.77
C GLU A 313 30.51 13.15 3.20
N LEU A 314 30.69 11.83 3.32
CA LEU A 314 29.62 10.85 3.52
C LEU A 314 28.77 11.15 4.75
N ASP A 315 29.38 11.48 5.86
CA ASP A 315 28.65 11.74 7.12
C ASP A 315 27.74 12.97 7.00
N LYS A 316 28.20 13.99 6.27
CA LYS A 316 27.39 15.17 5.95
C LYS A 316 26.21 14.80 5.03
N TYR A 317 26.47 13.98 4.00
CA TYR A 317 25.43 13.50 3.09
C TYR A 317 24.36 12.71 3.85
N ARG A 318 24.75 11.73 4.67
CA ARG A 318 23.83 10.90 5.46
C ARG A 318 23.00 11.74 6.41
N ARG A 319 23.59 12.75 7.09
CA ARG A 319 22.89 13.67 7.96
C ARG A 319 21.83 14.48 7.20
N VAL A 320 22.19 15.11 6.09
CA VAL A 320 21.25 15.90 5.28
C VAL A 320 20.12 15.02 4.76
N ARG A 321 20.40 13.80 4.34
CA ARG A 321 19.38 12.85 3.90
C ARG A 321 18.45 12.46 5.05
N LYS A 322 19.01 12.13 6.22
CA LYS A 322 18.24 11.82 7.43
C LYS A 322 17.30 12.96 7.80
N ASP A 323 17.83 14.18 7.91
CA ASP A 323 17.04 15.36 8.29
C ASP A 323 15.91 15.63 7.28
N SER A 324 16.18 15.43 6.00
CA SER A 324 15.16 15.58 4.94
C SER A 324 14.05 14.54 5.05
N ILE A 325 14.38 13.29 5.34
CA ILE A 325 13.39 12.20 5.50
C ILE A 325 12.59 12.43 6.80
N LEU A 326 13.26 12.70 7.92
CA LEU A 326 12.59 12.98 9.20
C LEU A 326 11.59 14.10 9.07
N LYS A 327 11.93 15.19 8.40
CA LYS A 327 10.99 16.30 8.17
C LYS A 327 9.70 15.85 7.47
N ILE A 328 9.82 14.94 6.46
CA ILE A 328 8.66 14.44 5.71
C ILE A 328 7.78 13.56 6.59
N ILE A 329 8.39 12.65 7.36
CA ILE A 329 7.62 11.72 8.20
C ILE A 329 7.07 12.40 9.46
N ASP A 330 7.74 13.41 10.02
CA ASP A 330 7.30 14.13 11.22
C ASP A 330 6.01 14.91 10.94
N ASP A 331 5.86 15.51 9.75
CA ASP A 331 4.61 16.16 9.34
C ASP A 331 3.42 15.18 9.39
N PHE A 332 3.60 13.96 8.92
CA PHE A 332 2.60 12.91 9.03
C PHE A 332 2.40 12.44 10.48
N ASN A 333 3.49 12.17 11.20
CA ASN A 333 3.44 11.68 12.58
C ASN A 333 2.68 12.63 13.52
N GLN A 334 2.78 13.93 13.29
CA GLN A 334 2.03 14.94 14.07
C GLN A 334 0.52 14.77 13.92
N THR A 335 0.05 14.31 12.77
CA THR A 335 -1.38 14.04 12.55
C THR A 335 -1.87 12.74 13.21
N GLN A 336 -0.93 11.86 13.61
CA GLN A 336 -1.22 10.52 14.12
C GLN A 336 -0.78 10.29 15.57
N VAL A 337 -0.61 11.37 16.33
CA VAL A 337 -0.18 11.31 17.74
C VAL A 337 -1.07 10.38 18.56
N GLY A 338 -0.46 9.45 19.28
CA GLY A 338 -1.15 8.48 20.13
C GLY A 338 -1.73 7.26 19.40
N LYS A 339 -1.69 7.20 18.05
CA LYS A 339 -2.19 6.07 17.25
C LYS A 339 -1.05 5.28 16.63
N LEU A 340 -0.31 5.88 15.74
CA LEU A 340 0.80 5.25 15.01
C LEU A 340 1.89 6.28 14.70
N ARG A 341 3.08 5.81 14.36
CA ARG A 341 4.17 6.66 13.88
C ARG A 341 5.09 5.91 12.93
N ILE A 342 5.62 6.63 11.94
CA ILE A 342 6.68 6.14 11.08
C ILE A 342 8.01 6.49 11.72
N CYS A 343 8.91 5.52 11.75
CA CYS A 343 10.28 5.68 12.23
C CYS A 343 11.26 5.48 11.08
N TYR A 344 12.39 6.19 11.14
CA TYR A 344 13.47 6.10 10.18
C TYR A 344 14.80 5.88 10.86
N GLU A 345 15.57 4.94 10.36
CA GLU A 345 16.88 4.57 10.87
C GLU A 345 17.89 4.39 9.74
N GLN A 346 19.08 4.95 9.90
CA GLN A 346 20.22 4.68 9.03
C GLN A 346 21.09 3.62 9.69
N ILE A 347 21.24 2.46 9.03
CA ILE A 347 22.03 1.36 9.53
C ILE A 347 23.50 1.61 9.19
N ASP A 348 24.34 1.68 10.22
CA ASP A 348 25.78 1.89 10.05
C ASP A 348 26.50 0.56 9.94
N ARG A 349 26.24 -0.16 8.84
CA ARG A 349 26.88 -1.43 8.53
C ARG A 349 27.59 -1.31 7.18
N TRP A 350 28.87 -1.66 7.19
CA TRP A 350 29.68 -1.77 5.99
C TRP A 350 29.83 -3.22 5.60
N GLU A 351 29.62 -3.53 4.34
CA GLU A 351 29.99 -4.82 3.80
C GLU A 351 31.49 -4.90 3.57
N VAL A 352 31.99 -6.12 3.57
CA VAL A 352 33.41 -6.38 3.27
C VAL A 352 33.56 -6.48 1.76
N PRO A 353 34.52 -5.75 1.15
CA PRO A 353 34.80 -5.89 -0.27
C PRO A 353 35.28 -7.31 -0.62
N ASP A 354 34.87 -7.81 -1.77
CA ASP A 354 35.37 -9.07 -2.32
C ASP A 354 36.75 -8.85 -2.99
N PHE A 355 37.77 -8.83 -2.17
CA PHE A 355 39.14 -8.59 -2.61
C PHE A 355 39.63 -9.70 -3.52
N GLU A 356 39.25 -10.95 -3.30
CA GLU A 356 39.70 -12.08 -4.12
C GLU A 356 39.23 -11.90 -5.56
N SER A 357 37.92 -11.72 -5.77
CA SER A 357 37.34 -11.50 -7.10
C SER A 357 37.94 -10.27 -7.81
N THR A 358 38.13 -9.16 -7.08
CA THR A 358 38.70 -7.93 -7.65
C THR A 358 40.14 -8.10 -8.16
N LEU A 359 40.97 -8.82 -7.42
CA LEU A 359 42.37 -9.07 -7.81
C LEU A 359 42.48 -10.10 -8.93
N PHE A 360 41.58 -11.12 -8.98
CA PHE A 360 41.57 -12.11 -10.06
C PHE A 360 41.18 -11.52 -11.42
N LYS A 361 40.37 -10.46 -11.44
CA LYS A 361 40.03 -9.72 -12.66
C LYS A 361 41.18 -8.88 -13.22
N SER A 362 42.23 -8.66 -12.45
CA SER A 362 43.44 -7.95 -12.92
C SER A 362 44.25 -8.82 -13.88
N ASN A 363 44.62 -8.23 -15.01
CA ASN A 363 45.56 -8.87 -15.96
C ASN A 363 47.00 -8.86 -15.48
N SER A 364 47.31 -8.16 -14.39
CA SER A 364 48.67 -8.12 -13.83
C SER A 364 49.00 -9.44 -13.15
N THR A 365 50.21 -9.95 -13.41
CA THR A 365 50.79 -11.10 -12.73
C THR A 365 51.59 -10.62 -11.52
N LEU A 366 51.45 -11.33 -10.39
CA LEU A 366 52.39 -11.17 -9.28
C LEU A 366 53.70 -11.83 -9.67
N ASN A 367 54.67 -11.05 -10.10
CA ASN A 367 56.04 -11.52 -10.41
C ASN A 367 56.90 -11.54 -9.15
N PHE A 368 56.40 -12.13 -8.09
CA PHE A 368 57.12 -12.19 -6.83
C PHE A 368 57.32 -13.66 -6.45
N SER A 369 58.51 -14.12 -6.68
CA SER A 369 58.96 -15.42 -6.20
C SER A 369 60.26 -15.20 -5.42
N PHE A 370 60.28 -15.57 -4.17
CA PHE A 370 61.53 -15.96 -3.48
C PHE A 370 61.91 -17.33 -3.99
N GLU A 371 63.17 -17.71 -3.89
CA GLU A 371 63.69 -18.95 -4.48
C GLU A 371 62.81 -20.18 -4.28
N ASN A 372 61.94 -20.21 -3.29
CA ASN A 372 61.05 -21.32 -2.99
C ASN A 372 59.69 -20.89 -2.36
N TYR A 373 59.31 -19.66 -2.55
CA TYR A 373 58.09 -19.11 -1.93
C TYR A 373 57.34 -18.25 -2.94
N ARG A 374 56.07 -18.59 -3.20
CA ARG A 374 55.26 -17.89 -4.17
C ARG A 374 54.06 -17.25 -3.48
N ILE A 375 53.95 -15.93 -3.56
CA ILE A 375 52.81 -15.18 -3.10
C ILE A 375 51.74 -15.21 -4.19
N SER A 376 50.56 -15.65 -3.85
CA SER A 376 49.40 -15.70 -4.74
C SER A 376 48.54 -14.43 -4.60
N LYS A 377 47.63 -14.22 -5.56
CA LYS A 377 46.61 -13.16 -5.47
C LYS A 377 45.67 -13.34 -4.27
N ARG A 378 45.46 -14.60 -3.84
CA ARG A 378 44.67 -14.91 -2.64
C ARG A 378 45.37 -14.43 -1.37
N ASP A 379 46.64 -14.65 -1.24
CA ASP A 379 47.43 -14.18 -0.08
C ASP A 379 47.39 -12.64 0.02
N VAL A 380 47.39 -11.94 -1.13
CA VAL A 380 47.20 -10.48 -1.17
C VAL A 380 45.79 -10.08 -0.78
N ALA A 381 44.79 -10.82 -1.22
CA ALA A 381 43.39 -10.56 -0.84
C ALA A 381 43.20 -10.71 0.68
N ASP A 382 43.79 -11.72 1.29
CA ASP A 382 43.74 -11.95 2.75
C ASP A 382 44.39 -10.77 3.52
N ILE A 383 45.50 -10.23 3.02
CA ILE A 383 46.11 -9.03 3.61
C ILE A 383 45.23 -7.79 3.46
N LEU A 384 44.66 -7.57 2.29
CA LEU A 384 43.76 -6.44 2.08
C LEU A 384 42.52 -6.55 2.98
N TYR A 385 42.03 -7.76 3.20
CA TYR A 385 40.94 -8.03 4.13
C TYR A 385 41.32 -7.65 5.57
N LEU A 386 42.48 -8.07 6.06
CA LEU A 386 42.99 -7.70 7.39
C LEU A 386 43.14 -6.18 7.55
N VAL A 387 43.74 -5.52 6.55
CA VAL A 387 43.88 -4.05 6.54
C VAL A 387 42.52 -3.36 6.58
N TYR A 388 41.56 -3.87 5.82
CA TYR A 388 40.21 -3.33 5.80
C TYR A 388 39.50 -3.51 7.14
N GLN A 389 39.59 -4.71 7.73
CA GLN A 389 38.96 -4.98 9.04
C GLN A 389 39.52 -4.09 10.15
N GLU A 390 40.82 -3.84 10.17
CA GLU A 390 41.46 -3.01 11.19
C GLU A 390 41.18 -1.51 11.00
N LEU A 391 41.27 -1.02 9.77
CA LEU A 391 41.23 0.43 9.48
C LEU A 391 39.86 0.95 9.04
N GLY A 392 38.93 0.07 8.73
CA GLY A 392 37.67 0.42 8.09
C GLY A 392 37.87 1.02 6.70
N ILE A 393 36.77 1.32 5.99
CA ILE A 393 36.82 1.78 4.60
C ILE A 393 37.63 3.08 4.43
N LYS A 394 37.45 4.06 5.32
CA LYS A 394 38.16 5.37 5.21
C LYS A 394 39.66 5.21 5.38
N GLY A 395 40.09 4.46 6.41
CA GLY A 395 41.49 4.17 6.65
C GLY A 395 42.10 3.30 5.56
N PHE A 396 41.40 2.29 5.09
CA PHE A 396 41.82 1.41 4.00
C PHE A 396 42.08 2.20 2.71
N VAL A 397 41.13 3.02 2.24
CA VAL A 397 41.29 3.82 1.02
C VAL A 397 42.51 4.77 1.15
N ASN A 398 42.65 5.40 2.30
CA ASN A 398 43.77 6.31 2.56
C ASN A 398 45.15 5.60 2.46
N VAL A 399 45.31 4.40 3.06
CA VAL A 399 46.59 3.67 2.99
C VAL A 399 46.85 3.09 1.61
N ILE A 400 45.81 2.74 0.83
CA ILE A 400 45.99 2.31 -0.56
C ILE A 400 46.46 3.47 -1.43
N LEU A 401 45.79 4.64 -1.34
CA LEU A 401 46.17 5.84 -2.08
C LEU A 401 47.61 6.32 -1.79
N LYS A 402 47.97 6.35 -0.53
CA LYS A 402 49.31 6.78 -0.09
C LYS A 402 50.39 5.71 -0.24
N GLN A 403 50.02 4.53 -0.69
CA GLN A 403 50.92 3.38 -0.82
C GLN A 403 51.68 3.08 0.48
N ASN A 404 51.04 3.29 1.63
CA ASN A 404 51.68 3.19 2.93
C ASN A 404 51.04 2.12 3.84
N ILE A 405 50.60 0.99 3.27
CA ILE A 405 50.23 -0.18 4.08
C ILE A 405 51.38 -0.50 5.05
N PRO A 406 51.13 -0.60 6.38
CA PRO A 406 52.15 -0.87 7.37
C PRO A 406 52.91 -2.17 7.13
N ASN A 407 54.22 -2.18 7.38
CA ASN A 407 55.09 -3.35 7.14
C ASN A 407 54.61 -4.60 7.86
N ARG A 408 54.03 -4.47 9.03
CA ARG A 408 53.48 -5.59 9.81
C ARG A 408 52.55 -6.51 9.02
N TYR A 409 51.73 -5.98 8.12
CA TYR A 409 50.84 -6.79 7.28
C TYR A 409 51.59 -7.60 6.23
N PHE A 410 52.70 -7.09 5.72
CA PHE A 410 53.56 -7.84 4.77
C PHE A 410 54.34 -8.95 5.47
N ILE A 411 54.71 -8.79 6.74
CA ILE A 411 55.31 -9.84 7.55
C ILE A 411 54.28 -10.96 7.80
N LEU A 412 53.02 -10.62 8.07
CA LEU A 412 51.94 -11.61 8.22
C LEU A 412 51.68 -12.39 6.94
N LEU A 413 51.97 -11.82 5.77
CA LEU A 413 51.82 -12.46 4.48
C LEU A 413 52.58 -13.79 4.38
N LYS A 414 53.73 -13.90 5.01
CA LYS A 414 54.52 -15.14 5.09
C LYS A 414 53.67 -16.27 5.71
N ASN A 415 53.04 -16.02 6.86
CA ASN A 415 52.29 -17.03 7.58
C ASN A 415 51.02 -17.44 6.82
N ILE A 416 50.30 -16.47 6.26
CA ILE A 416 49.09 -16.70 5.47
C ILE A 416 49.38 -17.52 4.23
N SER A 417 50.47 -17.17 3.53
CA SER A 417 50.89 -17.81 2.31
C SER A 417 51.40 -19.24 2.56
N GLU A 418 52.12 -19.48 3.67
CA GLU A 418 52.50 -20.83 4.09
C GLU A 418 51.27 -21.69 4.43
N GLU A 419 50.26 -21.13 5.07
CA GLU A 419 49.02 -21.84 5.38
C GLU A 419 48.21 -22.19 4.13
N ASN A 420 48.06 -21.26 3.19
CA ASN A 420 47.40 -21.48 1.91
C ASN A 420 48.13 -22.50 1.05
N PHE A 421 49.43 -22.45 1.03
CA PHE A 421 50.24 -23.43 0.32
C PHE A 421 50.12 -24.83 0.91
N ALA A 422 50.14 -24.96 2.23
CA ALA A 422 49.96 -26.23 2.92
C ALA A 422 48.61 -26.89 2.69
N LYS A 423 47.56 -26.09 2.45
CA LYS A 423 46.21 -26.58 2.09
C LYS A 423 46.12 -27.14 0.67
N HIS A 424 46.93 -26.62 -0.26
CA HIS A 424 46.81 -26.94 -1.69
C HIS A 424 47.92 -27.86 -2.26
N GLU A 425 49.16 -27.81 -1.70
CA GLU A 425 50.28 -28.64 -2.18
C GLU A 425 51.24 -29.03 -1.05
N ASN A 426 51.37 -30.29 -0.74
CA ASN A 426 52.08 -30.86 0.39
C ASN A 426 53.63 -30.84 0.29
N LYS A 427 54.32 -30.01 -0.51
CA LYS A 427 55.71 -30.35 -0.84
C LYS A 427 56.84 -29.31 -0.71
N TRP A 428 56.58 -28.03 -0.50
CA TRP A 428 57.72 -27.08 -0.52
C TRP A 428 57.64 -26.03 0.58
N ARG A 429 58.36 -26.24 1.67
CA ARG A 429 58.62 -25.20 2.69
C ARG A 429 59.98 -24.60 2.43
N ASN A 430 60.10 -23.27 2.54
CA ASN A 430 61.39 -22.63 2.41
C ASN A 430 61.68 -21.46 3.32
N ASN A 431 62.99 -21.26 3.54
CA ASN A 431 63.60 -20.40 4.53
C ASN A 431 63.84 -18.94 4.08
N SER A 432 63.27 -18.48 2.96
CA SER A 432 63.41 -17.08 2.58
C SER A 432 62.39 -16.23 3.33
N GLU A 433 62.87 -15.42 4.23
CA GLU A 433 62.02 -14.55 5.05
C GLU A 433 61.65 -13.27 4.33
N ILE A 434 60.39 -12.83 4.46
CA ILE A 434 59.99 -11.48 4.14
C ILE A 434 60.61 -10.58 5.21
N ASN A 435 61.44 -9.63 4.81
CA ASN A 435 62.18 -8.74 5.69
C ASN A 435 62.18 -7.30 5.17
N ASP A 436 62.70 -6.38 5.95
CA ASP A 436 62.69 -4.95 5.61
C ASP A 436 63.39 -4.61 4.30
N SER A 437 64.32 -5.47 3.82
CA SER A 437 65.01 -5.22 2.57
C SER A 437 64.20 -5.58 1.33
N ASN A 438 63.28 -6.54 1.40
CA ASN A 438 62.46 -7.00 0.28
C ASN A 438 61.02 -6.51 0.30
N ILE A 439 60.48 -6.06 1.44
CA ILE A 439 59.15 -5.44 1.56
C ILE A 439 58.93 -4.31 0.56
N PRO A 440 59.86 -3.38 0.26
CA PRO A 440 59.64 -2.33 -0.73
C PRO A 440 59.30 -2.87 -2.14
N TYR A 441 59.95 -3.93 -2.57
CA TYR A 441 59.70 -4.57 -3.87
C TYR A 441 58.34 -5.27 -3.88
N LEU A 442 57.99 -5.96 -2.79
CA LEU A 442 56.71 -6.61 -2.60
C LEU A 442 55.59 -5.59 -2.64
N LYS A 443 55.75 -4.46 -1.95
CA LYS A 443 54.78 -3.33 -1.99
C LYS A 443 54.56 -2.86 -3.42
N THR A 444 55.63 -2.60 -4.17
CA THR A 444 55.48 -2.12 -5.56
C THR A 444 54.68 -3.08 -6.41
N SER A 445 54.92 -4.38 -6.31
CA SER A 445 54.17 -5.41 -7.04
C SER A 445 52.70 -5.48 -6.62
N ILE A 446 52.41 -5.39 -5.32
CA ILE A 446 51.04 -5.42 -4.79
C ILE A 446 50.28 -4.16 -5.21
N TYR A 447 50.88 -2.97 -5.13
CA TYR A 447 50.23 -1.74 -5.58
C TYR A 447 50.00 -1.72 -7.09
N SER A 448 50.92 -2.28 -7.89
CA SER A 448 50.69 -2.48 -9.32
C SER A 448 49.50 -3.43 -9.59
N LEU A 449 49.40 -4.50 -8.82
CA LEU A 449 48.26 -5.41 -8.91
C LEU A 449 46.92 -4.70 -8.57
N ILE A 450 46.90 -3.93 -7.49
CA ILE A 450 45.73 -3.16 -7.04
C ILE A 450 45.35 -2.12 -8.08
N ALA A 451 46.30 -1.37 -8.62
CA ALA A 451 46.04 -0.32 -9.63
C ALA A 451 45.39 -0.87 -10.92
N ASN A 452 45.71 -2.13 -11.27
CA ASN A 452 45.14 -2.80 -12.44
C ASN A 452 43.93 -3.71 -12.10
N SER A 453 43.40 -3.63 -10.89
CA SER A 453 42.25 -4.41 -10.42
C SER A 453 40.97 -3.62 -10.53
N SER A 454 39.81 -4.29 -10.32
CA SER A 454 38.51 -3.66 -10.21
C SER A 454 38.15 -3.17 -8.79
N LEU A 455 39.19 -2.86 -7.96
CA LEU A 455 38.99 -2.46 -6.56
C LEU A 455 38.06 -1.25 -6.41
N LEU A 456 38.22 -0.24 -7.25
CA LEU A 456 37.37 0.95 -7.19
C LEU A 456 35.90 0.61 -7.42
N ASP A 457 35.59 -0.30 -8.34
CA ASP A 457 34.20 -0.68 -8.62
C ASP A 457 33.59 -1.48 -7.46
N GLU A 458 34.39 -2.31 -6.83
CA GLU A 458 34.01 -3.04 -5.63
C GLU A 458 33.76 -2.10 -4.44
N LEU A 459 34.63 -1.12 -4.22
CA LEU A 459 34.44 -0.09 -3.20
C LEU A 459 33.17 0.75 -3.46
N LYS A 460 32.85 1.04 -4.73
CA LYS A 460 31.60 1.69 -5.10
C LYS A 460 30.40 0.80 -4.78
N ARG A 461 30.47 -0.52 -5.02
CA ARG A 461 29.42 -1.47 -4.65
C ARG A 461 29.14 -1.41 -3.15
N VAL A 462 30.19 -1.56 -2.34
CA VAL A 462 30.08 -1.49 -0.87
C VAL A 462 29.55 -0.14 -0.39
N LEU A 463 29.98 0.96 -1.00
CA LEU A 463 29.44 2.29 -0.70
C LEU A 463 27.95 2.40 -1.06
N LYS A 464 27.54 1.87 -2.22
CA LYS A 464 26.14 1.87 -2.65
C LYS A 464 25.28 1.17 -1.61
N GLU A 465 25.68 0.00 -1.17
CA GLU A 465 24.94 -0.79 -0.18
C GLU A 465 24.88 -0.08 1.17
N HIS A 466 26.01 0.48 1.64
CA HIS A 466 26.02 1.27 2.87
C HIS A 466 25.11 2.51 2.81
N VAL A 467 25.10 3.24 1.70
CA VAL A 467 24.26 4.42 1.50
C VAL A 467 22.78 4.05 1.39
N ALA A 468 22.48 2.89 0.79
CA ALA A 468 21.13 2.36 0.65
C ALA A 468 20.63 1.63 1.91
N ASN A 469 21.51 1.37 2.89
CA ASN A 469 21.15 0.65 4.09
C ASN A 469 20.40 1.55 5.08
N GLU A 470 19.11 1.75 4.76
CA GLU A 470 18.14 2.56 5.50
C GLU A 470 16.92 1.71 5.80
N ARG A 471 16.30 1.99 6.93
CA ARG A 471 15.10 1.31 7.37
C ARG A 471 14.02 2.34 7.69
N LEU A 472 12.85 2.14 7.08
CA LEU A 472 11.60 2.75 7.47
C LEU A 472 10.73 1.67 8.10
N PHE A 473 10.12 1.96 9.23
CA PHE A 473 9.23 1.02 9.89
C PHE A 473 8.09 1.75 10.57
N LEU A 474 7.01 1.02 10.78
CA LEU A 474 5.80 1.53 11.41
C LEU A 474 5.72 1.02 12.84
N GLU A 475 5.44 1.92 13.77
CA GLU A 475 5.08 1.60 15.14
C GLU A 475 3.61 1.93 15.40
N PHE A 476 2.94 1.05 16.09
CA PHE A 476 1.53 1.15 16.43
C PHE A 476 1.34 1.16 17.95
N ASN A 477 0.47 2.05 18.44
CA ASN A 477 0.12 2.09 19.85
C ASN A 477 -0.82 0.93 20.21
N ILE A 478 -0.30 -0.09 20.86
CA ILE A 478 -1.08 -1.28 21.26
C ILE A 478 -2.13 -1.01 22.34
N ASN A 479 -2.03 0.12 23.04
CA ASN A 479 -2.98 0.57 24.07
C ASN A 479 -4.05 1.52 23.51
N SER A 480 -4.09 1.76 22.21
CA SER A 480 -5.15 2.56 21.57
C SER A 480 -6.54 1.92 21.66
N LYS A 481 -6.64 0.69 22.21
CA LYS A 481 -7.91 0.04 22.48
C LYS A 481 -8.59 0.70 23.68
N GLU A 482 -9.82 1.19 23.50
CA GLU A 482 -10.68 1.77 24.55
C GLU A 482 -10.90 0.88 25.80
N THR A 483 -10.43 -0.37 25.75
CA THR A 483 -10.56 -1.36 26.83
C THR A 483 -9.38 -1.38 27.80
N SER A 484 -8.27 -0.69 27.50
CA SER A 484 -7.17 -0.59 28.45
C SER A 484 -7.50 0.53 29.44
N GLN A 485 -7.54 0.20 30.72
CA GLN A 485 -7.66 1.19 31.81
C GLN A 485 -6.41 2.08 31.91
N HIS A 486 -5.37 1.79 31.15
CA HIS A 486 -4.13 2.55 31.08
C HIS A 486 -4.09 3.34 29.78
N LEU A 487 -4.13 4.67 29.92
CA LEU A 487 -4.03 5.64 28.83
C LEU A 487 -2.58 5.85 28.33
N ASP A 488 -1.63 5.09 28.84
CA ASP A 488 -0.22 5.22 28.46
C ASP A 488 0.00 4.77 27.02
N ILE A 489 0.61 5.64 26.24
CA ILE A 489 0.97 5.35 24.86
C ILE A 489 2.11 4.32 24.86
N LEU A 490 1.86 3.12 24.32
CA LEU A 490 2.85 2.07 24.16
C LEU A 490 3.00 1.71 22.69
N TYR A 491 4.01 2.29 22.04
CA TYR A 491 4.34 1.96 20.68
C TYR A 491 5.11 0.63 20.59
N LYS A 492 4.71 -0.21 19.64
CA LYS A 492 5.45 -1.42 19.23
C LYS A 492 5.57 -1.44 17.71
N GLU A 493 6.71 -1.91 17.24
CA GLU A 493 6.95 -2.11 15.82
C GLU A 493 5.94 -3.11 15.24
N VAL A 494 5.39 -2.79 14.08
CA VAL A 494 4.32 -3.60 13.44
C VAL A 494 4.82 -4.99 13.09
N SER A 495 6.09 -5.16 12.74
CA SER A 495 6.69 -6.46 12.41
C SER A 495 6.60 -7.52 13.53
N VAL A 496 6.56 -7.09 14.80
CA VAL A 496 6.48 -8.01 15.96
C VAL A 496 5.06 -8.19 16.52
N LEU A 497 4.06 -7.56 15.91
CA LEU A 497 2.68 -7.67 16.35
C LEU A 497 2.04 -9.00 15.93
N SER A 498 0.94 -9.36 16.58
CA SER A 498 0.10 -10.48 16.14
C SER A 498 -0.52 -10.19 14.75
N LEU A 499 -0.92 -11.25 14.05
CA LEU A 499 -1.48 -11.14 12.70
C LEU A 499 -2.63 -10.12 12.61
N GLY A 500 -3.61 -10.22 13.52
CA GLY A 500 -4.73 -9.27 13.56
C GLY A 500 -4.29 -7.83 13.86
N GLN A 501 -3.31 -7.64 14.77
CA GLN A 501 -2.78 -6.31 15.06
C GLN A 501 -1.99 -5.72 13.88
N LYS A 502 -1.27 -6.55 13.10
CA LYS A 502 -0.61 -6.11 11.85
C LYS A 502 -1.62 -5.59 10.85
N VAL A 503 -2.71 -6.32 10.64
CA VAL A 503 -3.80 -5.90 9.74
C VAL A 503 -4.36 -4.54 10.18
N VAL A 504 -4.67 -4.42 11.46
CA VAL A 504 -5.16 -3.17 12.06
C VAL A 504 -4.21 -2.02 11.79
N ALA A 505 -2.95 -2.18 12.17
CA ALA A 505 -1.94 -1.13 12.05
C ALA A 505 -1.73 -0.69 10.59
N MET A 506 -1.73 -1.65 9.66
CA MET A 506 -1.54 -1.38 8.24
C MET A 506 -2.75 -0.71 7.60
N LEU A 507 -3.98 -1.11 7.98
CA LEU A 507 -5.21 -0.44 7.52
C LEU A 507 -5.30 0.98 8.08
N ASP A 508 -5.04 1.16 9.37
CA ASP A 508 -5.01 2.48 10.00
C ASP A 508 -3.98 3.40 9.31
N PHE A 509 -2.79 2.87 9.01
CA PHE A 509 -1.77 3.61 8.28
C PHE A 509 -2.24 4.03 6.88
N LEU A 510 -2.82 3.10 6.10
CA LEU A 510 -3.31 3.38 4.76
C LEU A 510 -4.39 4.46 4.74
N LEU A 511 -5.37 4.35 5.64
CA LEU A 511 -6.47 5.28 5.70
C LEU A 511 -6.01 6.67 6.20
N ALA A 512 -5.14 6.70 7.22
CA ALA A 512 -4.54 7.92 7.72
C ALA A 512 -3.64 8.60 6.68
N TYR A 513 -2.84 7.82 5.94
CA TYR A 513 -2.00 8.35 4.88
C TYR A 513 -2.82 8.89 3.70
N SER A 514 -3.91 8.22 3.36
CA SER A 514 -4.84 8.68 2.33
C SER A 514 -5.41 10.06 2.65
N ASP A 515 -5.84 10.25 3.89
CA ASP A 515 -6.34 11.55 4.38
C ASP A 515 -5.25 12.62 4.38
N TYR A 516 -4.06 12.29 4.91
CA TYR A 516 -2.90 13.18 4.94
C TYR A 516 -2.44 13.61 3.53
N SER A 517 -2.35 12.67 2.60
CA SER A 517 -1.88 12.92 1.23
C SER A 517 -2.94 13.54 0.33
N LYS A 518 -4.20 13.60 0.79
CA LYS A 518 -5.38 13.98 0.00
C LYS A 518 -5.47 13.18 -1.30
N ASP A 519 -5.21 11.87 -1.18
CA ASP A 519 -5.36 10.94 -2.29
C ASP A 519 -6.82 10.53 -2.44
N PHE A 520 -7.48 11.09 -3.44
CA PHE A 520 -8.90 10.85 -3.74
C PHE A 520 -9.13 9.74 -4.77
N ARG A 521 -8.09 9.03 -5.20
CA ARG A 521 -8.23 7.87 -6.11
C ARG A 521 -9.02 6.75 -5.42
N PRO A 522 -9.85 5.98 -6.16
CA PRO A 522 -10.65 4.89 -5.57
C PRO A 522 -9.83 3.94 -4.71
N LEU A 523 -10.36 3.58 -3.55
CA LEU A 523 -9.78 2.61 -2.63
C LEU A 523 -10.46 1.25 -2.86
N ILE A 524 -9.71 0.28 -3.37
CA ILE A 524 -10.19 -1.07 -3.61
C ILE A 524 -9.56 -2.00 -2.57
N ILE A 525 -10.38 -2.68 -1.77
CA ILE A 525 -9.94 -3.59 -0.72
C ILE A 525 -10.66 -4.93 -0.86
N ASP A 526 -9.90 -6.02 -0.83
CA ASP A 526 -10.42 -7.38 -0.83
C ASP A 526 -10.35 -7.96 0.58
N GLN A 527 -11.51 -8.28 1.15
CA GLN A 527 -11.71 -8.91 2.47
C GLN A 527 -10.95 -8.21 3.62
N PRO A 528 -11.28 -6.93 3.92
CA PRO A 528 -10.62 -6.19 5.01
C PRO A 528 -10.84 -6.80 6.39
N GLU A 529 -11.86 -7.63 6.57
CA GLU A 529 -12.22 -8.30 7.83
C GLU A 529 -11.37 -9.52 8.16
N ASP A 530 -10.58 -10.05 7.23
CA ASP A 530 -9.80 -11.25 7.47
C ASP A 530 -8.82 -11.04 8.64
N ASN A 531 -8.87 -11.98 9.59
CA ASN A 531 -8.06 -11.97 10.83
C ASN A 531 -8.38 -10.85 11.85
N LEU A 532 -9.52 -10.14 11.69
CA LEU A 532 -9.98 -9.12 12.62
C LEU A 532 -11.10 -9.64 13.53
N ASP A 533 -11.11 -9.18 14.77
CA ASP A 533 -12.25 -9.43 15.68
C ASP A 533 -13.43 -8.48 15.37
N ASN A 534 -14.64 -8.97 15.62
CA ASN A 534 -15.88 -8.21 15.32
C ASN A 534 -16.00 -6.89 16.10
N ARG A 535 -15.39 -6.80 17.30
CA ARG A 535 -15.39 -5.58 18.11
C ARG A 535 -14.54 -4.50 17.46
N TYR A 536 -13.35 -4.88 16.94
CA TYR A 536 -12.50 -3.97 16.20
C TYR A 536 -13.17 -3.53 14.90
N ILE A 537 -13.75 -4.48 14.15
CA ILE A 537 -14.47 -4.17 12.91
C ILE A 537 -15.53 -3.11 13.16
N TYR A 538 -16.38 -3.30 14.16
CA TYR A 538 -17.48 -2.38 14.44
C TYR A 538 -17.01 -1.01 14.96
N ARG A 539 -16.08 -0.98 15.91
CA ARG A 539 -15.69 0.26 16.60
C ARG A 539 -14.70 1.13 15.83
N HIS A 540 -13.83 0.50 15.05
CA HIS A 540 -12.76 1.21 14.37
C HIS A 540 -12.91 1.18 12.85
N LEU A 541 -12.93 0.01 12.22
CA LEU A 541 -12.92 -0.10 10.77
C LEU A 541 -14.19 0.50 10.13
N VAL A 542 -15.35 0.22 10.70
CA VAL A 542 -16.62 0.81 10.24
C VAL A 542 -16.61 2.33 10.34
N GLN A 543 -16.09 2.87 11.45
CA GLN A 543 -16.01 4.33 11.61
C GLN A 543 -15.05 4.96 10.59
N GLN A 544 -13.88 4.37 10.39
CA GLN A 544 -12.93 4.83 9.37
C GLN A 544 -13.53 4.81 7.96
N PHE A 545 -14.27 3.75 7.61
CA PHE A 545 -14.95 3.71 6.31
C PHE A 545 -16.04 4.78 6.19
N ARG A 546 -16.76 5.08 7.26
CA ARG A 546 -17.73 6.19 7.28
C ARG A 546 -17.07 7.54 7.02
N ASP A 547 -15.91 7.77 7.62
CA ASP A 547 -15.18 9.03 7.48
C ASP A 547 -14.57 9.16 6.07
N VAL A 548 -13.92 8.11 5.58
CA VAL A 548 -13.22 8.10 4.28
C VAL A 548 -14.20 8.13 3.10
N LYS A 549 -15.35 7.45 3.17
CA LYS A 549 -16.32 7.39 2.06
C LYS A 549 -16.94 8.74 1.70
N ALA A 550 -16.87 9.72 2.60
CA ALA A 550 -17.32 11.09 2.33
C ALA A 550 -16.41 11.81 1.32
N GLN A 551 -15.14 11.43 1.26
CA GLN A 551 -14.11 12.10 0.46
C GLN A 551 -13.59 11.25 -0.70
N ARG A 552 -13.66 9.92 -0.58
CA ARG A 552 -13.04 8.96 -1.49
C ARG A 552 -13.96 7.77 -1.77
N GLN A 553 -14.02 7.34 -3.02
CA GLN A 553 -14.73 6.12 -3.36
C GLN A 553 -14.06 4.89 -2.72
N ILE A 554 -14.88 4.02 -2.13
CA ILE A 554 -14.45 2.75 -1.55
C ILE A 554 -15.17 1.62 -2.28
N ILE A 555 -14.43 0.60 -2.73
CA ILE A 555 -14.96 -0.64 -3.30
C ILE A 555 -14.40 -1.81 -2.48
N LEU A 556 -15.29 -2.52 -1.79
CA LEU A 556 -14.92 -3.64 -0.92
C LEU A 556 -15.52 -4.94 -1.44
N ALA A 557 -14.75 -6.04 -1.44
CA ALA A 557 -15.34 -7.37 -1.37
C ALA A 557 -15.33 -7.83 0.09
N THR A 558 -16.45 -8.25 0.63
CA THR A 558 -16.57 -8.61 2.06
C THR A 558 -17.58 -9.73 2.30
N HIS A 559 -17.32 -10.53 3.33
CA HIS A 559 -18.24 -11.52 3.89
C HIS A 559 -18.81 -11.08 5.23
N ASN A 560 -18.50 -9.87 5.69
CA ASN A 560 -18.88 -9.39 7.01
C ASN A 560 -20.13 -8.48 6.95
N ALA A 561 -21.25 -8.94 7.50
CA ALA A 561 -22.48 -8.17 7.55
C ALA A 561 -22.34 -6.85 8.33
N THR A 562 -21.48 -6.83 9.37
CA THR A 562 -21.24 -5.63 10.19
C THR A 562 -20.61 -4.51 9.37
N ILE A 563 -19.67 -4.82 8.48
CA ILE A 563 -19.10 -3.82 7.57
C ILE A 563 -20.18 -3.26 6.65
N VAL A 564 -20.92 -4.15 5.97
CA VAL A 564 -21.93 -3.74 4.98
C VAL A 564 -23.01 -2.86 5.60
N THR A 565 -23.57 -3.29 6.73
CA THR A 565 -24.71 -2.62 7.35
C THR A 565 -24.31 -1.39 8.15
N ASN A 566 -23.29 -1.51 9.01
CA ASN A 566 -22.95 -0.41 9.92
C ASN A 566 -22.09 0.68 9.26
N SER A 567 -21.42 0.41 8.14
CA SER A 567 -20.81 1.50 7.35
C SER A 567 -21.82 2.25 6.50
N MET A 568 -23.11 1.85 6.53
CA MET A 568 -24.17 2.42 5.70
C MET A 568 -23.74 2.47 4.23
N THR A 569 -23.45 1.29 3.69
CA THR A 569 -22.98 1.13 2.32
C THR A 569 -23.93 1.75 1.32
N ASP A 570 -23.40 2.54 0.41
CA ASP A 570 -24.17 3.28 -0.58
C ASP A 570 -24.69 2.39 -1.71
N GLN A 571 -23.92 1.37 -2.06
CA GLN A 571 -24.33 0.36 -3.01
C GLN A 571 -23.81 -1.01 -2.59
N VAL A 572 -24.74 -1.93 -2.39
CA VAL A 572 -24.44 -3.35 -2.19
C VAL A 572 -24.69 -4.07 -3.50
N VAL A 573 -23.69 -4.79 -3.97
CA VAL A 573 -23.74 -5.64 -5.17
C VAL A 573 -23.71 -7.10 -4.73
N ILE A 574 -24.76 -7.82 -5.07
CA ILE A 574 -24.95 -9.21 -4.70
C ILE A 574 -24.54 -10.08 -5.86
N MET A 575 -23.48 -10.87 -5.67
CA MET A 575 -22.94 -11.76 -6.68
C MET A 575 -23.33 -13.20 -6.39
N GLU A 576 -23.75 -13.92 -7.42
CA GLU A 576 -24.08 -15.32 -7.42
C GLU A 576 -23.28 -16.06 -8.50
N SER A 577 -23.18 -17.40 -8.38
CA SER A 577 -22.43 -18.23 -9.31
C SER A 577 -23.03 -19.64 -9.36
N ASP A 578 -22.93 -20.29 -10.54
CA ASP A 578 -23.20 -21.72 -10.71
C ASP A 578 -21.91 -22.57 -10.68
N GLY A 579 -20.77 -21.93 -10.35
CA GLY A 579 -19.45 -22.58 -10.33
C GLY A 579 -18.65 -22.40 -11.62
N ALA A 580 -19.30 -22.28 -12.78
CA ALA A 580 -18.69 -22.01 -14.07
C ALA A 580 -18.82 -20.53 -14.48
N HIS A 581 -19.91 -19.87 -14.07
CA HIS A 581 -20.22 -18.49 -14.39
C HIS A 581 -20.66 -17.74 -13.14
N ALA A 582 -20.45 -16.44 -13.14
CA ALA A 582 -20.87 -15.54 -12.06
C ALA A 582 -21.58 -14.31 -12.65
N TRP A 583 -22.64 -13.86 -11.97
CA TRP A 583 -23.48 -12.73 -12.37
C TRP A 583 -23.87 -11.86 -11.19
N ILE A 584 -24.45 -10.71 -11.48
CA ILE A 584 -25.05 -9.84 -10.47
C ILE A 584 -26.50 -10.28 -10.28
N GLU A 585 -26.82 -10.84 -9.10
CA GLU A 585 -28.19 -11.20 -8.76
C GLU A 585 -29.02 -9.95 -8.42
N SER A 586 -28.42 -8.97 -7.77
CA SER A 586 -29.07 -7.72 -7.40
C SER A 586 -28.07 -6.65 -6.98
N GLN A 587 -28.50 -5.40 -7.05
CA GLN A 587 -27.75 -4.27 -6.52
C GLN A 587 -28.68 -3.19 -5.98
N GLY A 588 -28.27 -2.44 -4.95
CA GLY A 588 -29.07 -1.36 -4.37
C GLY A 588 -28.50 -0.81 -3.07
N TYR A 589 -29.22 0.12 -2.48
CA TYR A 589 -28.86 0.74 -1.21
C TYR A 589 -29.08 -0.23 -0.04
N VAL A 590 -28.18 -0.20 0.95
CA VAL A 590 -28.18 -1.14 2.09
C VAL A 590 -29.50 -1.21 2.86
N SER A 591 -30.27 -0.12 2.92
CA SER A 591 -31.53 -0.08 3.64
C SER A 591 -32.72 -0.67 2.87
N GLU A 592 -32.59 -0.99 1.58
CA GLU A 592 -33.65 -1.57 0.79
C GLU A 592 -34.01 -2.98 1.28
N LYS A 593 -35.30 -3.26 1.38
CA LYS A 593 -35.82 -4.53 1.92
C LYS A 593 -35.24 -5.75 1.19
N PHE A 594 -35.11 -5.65 -0.11
CA PHE A 594 -34.57 -6.72 -0.95
C PHE A 594 -33.10 -6.96 -0.64
N ILE A 595 -32.29 -5.92 -0.57
CA ILE A 595 -30.88 -5.98 -0.23
C ILE A 595 -30.67 -6.54 1.19
N LYS A 596 -31.46 -6.07 2.18
CA LYS A 596 -31.43 -6.62 3.55
C LYS A 596 -31.69 -8.13 3.59
N ASN A 597 -32.64 -8.61 2.79
CA ASN A 597 -32.89 -10.04 2.71
C ASN A 597 -31.71 -10.84 2.19
N HIS A 598 -31.00 -10.33 1.18
CA HIS A 598 -29.78 -10.96 0.67
C HIS A 598 -28.65 -10.91 1.69
N ILE A 599 -28.46 -9.79 2.39
CA ILE A 599 -27.47 -9.68 3.47
C ILE A 599 -27.73 -10.74 4.54
N ILE A 600 -28.97 -10.87 5.01
CA ILE A 600 -29.35 -11.88 6.01
C ILE A 600 -29.09 -13.30 5.48
N ASN A 601 -29.49 -13.57 4.23
CA ASN A 601 -29.37 -14.91 3.66
C ASN A 601 -27.92 -15.32 3.40
N GLN A 602 -27.08 -14.41 2.90
CA GLN A 602 -25.71 -14.73 2.49
C GLN A 602 -24.66 -14.54 3.61
N LEU A 603 -24.85 -13.53 4.48
CA LEU A 603 -23.84 -13.16 5.47
C LEU A 603 -24.21 -13.57 6.90
N GLU A 604 -25.52 -13.76 7.19
CA GLU A 604 -26.00 -14.13 8.54
C GLU A 604 -26.50 -15.58 8.64
N GLY A 605 -26.33 -16.37 7.58
CA GLY A 605 -26.72 -17.78 7.54
C GLY A 605 -28.22 -18.03 7.33
N GLY A 606 -28.95 -17.03 6.81
CA GLY A 606 -30.38 -17.11 6.52
C GLY A 606 -31.29 -16.60 7.62
N ARG A 607 -32.57 -16.45 7.27
CA ARG A 607 -33.58 -15.85 8.16
C ARG A 607 -33.73 -16.60 9.48
N ASP A 608 -33.73 -17.91 9.44
CA ASP A 608 -33.99 -18.70 10.64
C ASP A 608 -32.79 -18.65 11.62
N SER A 609 -31.56 -18.71 11.08
CA SER A 609 -30.34 -18.48 11.85
C SER A 609 -30.32 -17.10 12.48
N PHE A 610 -30.67 -16.06 11.70
CA PHE A 610 -30.69 -14.70 12.18
C PHE A 610 -31.74 -14.48 13.28
N LYS A 611 -32.98 -15.02 13.11
CA LYS A 611 -34.02 -14.96 14.12
C LYS A 611 -33.61 -15.67 15.40
N HIS A 612 -32.99 -16.83 15.28
CA HIS A 612 -32.50 -17.58 16.44
C HIS A 612 -31.42 -16.81 17.21
N LYS A 613 -30.45 -16.21 16.51
CA LYS A 613 -29.48 -15.29 17.12
C LYS A 613 -30.16 -14.14 17.87
N MET A 614 -31.12 -13.48 17.23
CA MET A 614 -31.84 -12.35 17.82
C MET A 614 -32.57 -12.77 19.10
N SER A 615 -33.26 -13.91 19.10
CA SER A 615 -33.99 -14.39 20.29
C SER A 615 -33.08 -14.71 21.46
N ILE A 616 -31.86 -15.23 21.20
CA ILE A 616 -30.84 -15.47 22.24
C ILE A 616 -30.32 -14.14 22.81
N TYR A 617 -30.06 -13.15 21.94
CA TYR A 617 -29.50 -11.88 22.39
C TYR A 617 -30.52 -10.95 23.04
N GLU A 618 -31.80 -11.02 22.68
CA GLU A 618 -32.89 -10.25 23.33
C GLU A 618 -32.94 -10.52 24.82
N THR A 619 -32.70 -11.76 25.26
CA THR A 619 -32.67 -12.10 26.70
C THR A 619 -31.53 -11.40 27.44
N ALA A 620 -30.38 -11.25 26.79
CA ALA A 620 -29.21 -10.57 27.38
C ALA A 620 -29.29 -9.03 27.30
N LEU A 621 -30.09 -8.49 26.38
CA LEU A 621 -30.27 -7.03 26.21
C LEU A 621 -31.42 -6.48 27.04
N SER A 622 -32.30 -7.35 27.55
CA SER A 622 -33.44 -7.00 28.42
C SER A 622 -33.10 -6.99 29.91
N GLU A 623 -31.95 -7.45 30.30
CA GLU A 623 -31.36 -7.32 31.64
C GLU A 623 -30.51 -6.03 31.73
#